data_7bcc9746c63e326abb33949ce02702a0
#
_entry.id   7bcc9746c63e326abb33949ce02702a0
#
_cell.length_a   1.000
_cell.length_b   1.000
_cell.length_c   1.000
_cell.angle_alpha   90.00
_cell.angle_beta   90.00
_cell.angle_gamma   90.00
#
_symmetry.space_group_name_H-M   'P 1'
#
loop_
_entity.id
_entity.type
_entity.pdbx_description
1 polymer ?
#
loop_
_entity_poly.entity_id
_entity_poly.type
_entity_poly.pdbx_seq_one_letter_code
_entity_poly.pdbx_strand_id
1 'polypeptide(L)'
;RKVALLSFSNPPYNFATVALLRGLAEALEQLDADSSVQAVCLQAEGKVFCAGADLVSENGFGASSEDPLREFYDQVQRLFQTRKPIVAAVQGAAIGAGLGLALAADFRVASPQARFAANFVKLGFHPGFGLTHTLPRVIGPQHAAEMFLTGDRYRAGDVLPWGLIDRLCE
;
A
#
# COMPACT_ATOMS: atom_id res chain seq x y z
N ARG A 1 3.82 25.58 1.82
CA ARG A 1 4.59 24.33 1.74
C ARG A 1 4.24 23.65 0.43
N LYS A 2 5.26 23.12 -0.27
CA LYS A 2 5.09 22.47 -1.59
C LYS A 2 4.82 20.95 -1.47
N VAL A 3 4.60 20.44 -0.26
CA VAL A 3 4.30 19.04 0.02
C VAL A 3 2.88 18.93 0.54
N ALA A 4 2.07 18.11 -0.10
CA ALA A 4 0.74 17.77 0.36
C ALA A 4 0.79 16.60 1.35
N LEU A 5 -0.04 16.65 2.38
CA LEU A 5 -0.26 15.53 3.29
C LEU A 5 -1.60 14.88 2.89
N LEU A 6 -1.53 13.64 2.41
CA LEU A 6 -2.69 12.84 2.08
C LEU A 6 -2.88 11.77 3.15
N SER A 7 -3.93 11.94 3.97
CA SER A 7 -4.27 11.00 5.04
C SER A 7 -5.48 10.17 4.65
N PHE A 8 -5.46 8.89 4.97
CA PHE A 8 -6.62 8.01 4.78
C PHE A 8 -6.98 7.27 6.06
N SER A 9 -8.25 6.88 6.15
CA SER A 9 -8.80 6.16 7.29
C SER A 9 -9.95 5.26 6.85
N ASN A 10 -9.90 4.02 7.28
CA ASN A 10 -10.98 3.03 7.17
C ASN A 10 -10.92 2.09 8.38
N PRO A 11 -11.33 2.58 9.57
CA PRO A 11 -11.18 1.86 10.82
C PRO A 11 -11.96 0.54 10.82
N PRO A 12 -11.52 -0.47 11.62
CA PRO A 12 -10.38 -0.36 12.57
C PRO A 12 -9.02 -0.67 11.96
N TYR A 13 -8.95 -1.29 10.76
CA TYR A 13 -7.72 -1.87 10.21
C TYR A 13 -7.28 -1.25 8.88
N ASN A 14 -7.94 -0.21 8.42
CA ASN A 14 -7.65 0.45 7.15
C ASN A 14 -7.61 -0.53 5.96
N PHE A 15 -8.57 -1.48 5.92
CA PHE A 15 -8.70 -2.39 4.80
C PHE A 15 -8.87 -1.63 3.49
N ALA A 16 -8.14 -2.07 2.46
CA ALA A 16 -8.29 -1.57 1.11
C ALA A 16 -9.62 -2.05 0.52
N THR A 17 -10.54 -1.14 0.37
CA THR A 17 -11.81 -1.29 -0.34
C THR A 17 -11.76 -0.52 -1.66
N VAL A 18 -12.67 -0.82 -2.59
CA VAL A 18 -12.81 -0.05 -3.83
C VAL A 18 -13.03 1.43 -3.53
N ALA A 19 -13.88 1.74 -2.53
CA ALA A 19 -14.18 3.13 -2.14
C ALA A 19 -12.95 3.86 -1.61
N LEU A 20 -12.14 3.21 -0.72
CA LEU A 20 -10.91 3.81 -0.22
C LEU A 20 -9.90 4.07 -1.34
N LEU A 21 -9.66 3.07 -2.20
CA LEU A 21 -8.70 3.20 -3.29
C LEU A 21 -9.14 4.24 -4.31
N ARG A 22 -10.44 4.33 -4.61
CA ARG A 22 -11.01 5.37 -5.46
C ARG A 22 -10.76 6.76 -4.88
N GLY A 23 -11.08 6.97 -3.60
CA GLY A 23 -10.84 8.24 -2.92
C GLY A 23 -9.37 8.66 -2.94
N LEU A 24 -8.44 7.70 -2.72
CA LEU A 24 -7.01 7.94 -2.83
C LEU A 24 -6.59 8.31 -4.26
N ALA A 25 -7.08 7.57 -5.27
CA ALA A 25 -6.76 7.85 -6.67
C ALA A 25 -7.24 9.23 -7.10
N GLU A 26 -8.49 9.59 -6.77
CA GLU A 26 -9.06 10.91 -7.06
C GLU A 26 -8.28 12.04 -6.37
N ALA A 27 -7.88 11.85 -5.11
CA ALA A 27 -7.08 12.83 -4.39
C ALA A 27 -5.69 13.01 -5.03
N LEU A 28 -5.03 11.92 -5.43
CA LEU A 28 -3.72 11.98 -6.10
C LEU A 28 -3.82 12.66 -7.47
N GLU A 29 -4.88 12.38 -8.25
CA GLU A 29 -5.14 13.05 -9.54
C GLU A 29 -5.34 14.56 -9.36
N GLN A 30 -6.08 14.98 -8.32
CA GLN A 30 -6.25 16.40 -7.98
C GLN A 30 -4.92 17.04 -7.58
N LEU A 31 -4.12 16.35 -6.76
CA LEU A 31 -2.79 16.83 -6.38
C LEU A 31 -1.83 16.89 -7.56
N ASP A 32 -1.93 15.98 -8.53
CA ASP A 32 -1.15 16.02 -9.76
C ASP A 32 -1.46 17.25 -10.62
N ALA A 33 -2.72 17.69 -10.62
CA ALA A 33 -3.16 18.87 -11.35
C ALA A 33 -2.78 20.19 -10.66
N ASP A 34 -2.52 20.17 -9.34
CA ASP A 34 -2.14 21.37 -8.57
C ASP A 34 -0.65 21.68 -8.72
N SER A 35 -0.33 22.73 -9.47
CA SER A 35 1.05 23.17 -9.70
C SER A 35 1.77 23.67 -8.45
N SER A 36 1.06 23.99 -7.37
CA SER A 36 1.65 24.42 -6.10
C SER A 36 2.20 23.24 -5.28
N VAL A 37 1.75 22.01 -5.57
CA VAL A 37 2.19 20.76 -4.92
C VAL A 37 3.32 20.14 -5.74
N GLN A 38 4.42 19.76 -5.09
CA GLN A 38 5.58 19.13 -5.72
C GLN A 38 5.79 17.67 -5.28
N ALA A 39 5.28 17.28 -4.12
CA ALA A 39 5.37 15.93 -3.59
C ALA A 39 4.21 15.64 -2.64
N VAL A 40 3.94 14.37 -2.38
CA VAL A 40 2.88 13.90 -1.50
C VAL A 40 3.48 13.06 -0.38
N CYS A 41 3.04 13.31 0.86
CA CYS A 41 3.24 12.40 1.98
C CYS A 41 1.93 11.63 2.20
N LEU A 42 1.96 10.33 1.97
CA LEU A 42 0.83 9.43 2.18
C LEU A 42 0.93 8.81 3.57
N GLN A 43 -0.11 8.98 4.38
CA GLN A 43 -0.18 8.38 5.71
C GLN A 43 -1.56 7.79 6.00
N ALA A 44 -1.63 6.88 6.95
CA ALA A 44 -2.88 6.33 7.46
C ALA A 44 -3.13 6.79 8.90
N GLU A 45 -4.40 6.96 9.24
CA GLU A 45 -4.80 7.19 10.63
C GLU A 45 -4.83 5.89 11.43
N GLY A 46 -4.64 5.99 12.75
CA GLY A 46 -4.70 4.85 13.67
C GLY A 46 -3.42 4.04 13.73
N LYS A 47 -3.53 2.81 14.25
CA LYS A 47 -2.36 1.95 14.56
C LYS A 47 -1.86 1.11 13.37
N VAL A 48 -2.67 0.94 12.35
CA VAL A 48 -2.40 0.09 11.18
C VAL A 48 -2.30 0.96 9.94
N PHE A 49 -1.30 0.73 9.11
CA PHE A 49 -1.24 1.41 7.82
C PHE A 49 -2.35 0.88 6.91
N CYS A 50 -2.30 -0.40 6.55
CA CYS A 50 -3.38 -1.08 5.83
C CYS A 50 -3.22 -2.61 6.00
N ALA A 51 -4.25 -3.27 6.53
CA ALA A 51 -4.21 -4.69 6.85
C ALA A 51 -4.48 -5.63 5.65
N GLY A 52 -4.65 -5.08 4.46
CA GLY A 52 -4.90 -5.86 3.24
C GLY A 52 -6.21 -5.47 2.56
N ALA A 53 -6.60 -6.24 1.55
CA ALA A 53 -7.90 -6.09 0.91
C ALA A 53 -9.00 -6.61 1.84
N ASP A 54 -10.15 -5.97 1.80
CA ASP A 54 -11.33 -6.46 2.51
C ASP A 54 -11.97 -7.61 1.72
N LEU A 55 -11.64 -8.83 2.12
CA LEU A 55 -12.12 -10.05 1.46
C LEU A 55 -13.41 -10.60 2.07
N VAL A 56 -13.90 -10.03 3.16
CA VAL A 56 -14.90 -10.65 4.03
C VAL A 56 -16.16 -9.81 4.20
N SER A 57 -16.05 -8.47 4.19
CA SER A 57 -17.22 -7.63 4.42
C SER A 57 -18.09 -7.52 3.17
N GLU A 58 -19.38 -7.26 3.37
CA GLU A 58 -20.32 -6.99 2.29
C GLU A 58 -19.93 -5.78 1.43
N ASN A 59 -19.08 -4.90 1.97
CA ASN A 59 -18.55 -3.71 1.29
C ASN A 59 -17.12 -3.92 0.73
N GLY A 60 -16.55 -5.11 0.86
CA GLY A 60 -15.14 -5.38 0.60
C GLY A 60 -14.73 -5.18 -0.84
N PHE A 61 -15.19 -6.05 -1.71
CA PHE A 61 -14.92 -5.99 -3.15
C PHE A 61 -16.05 -5.31 -3.96
N GLY A 62 -16.72 -4.30 -3.37
CA GLY A 62 -17.76 -3.57 -4.07
C GLY A 62 -19.02 -4.39 -4.32
N ALA A 63 -19.85 -4.57 -3.30
CA ALA A 63 -21.12 -5.30 -3.36
C ALA A 63 -22.12 -4.79 -4.42
N SER A 64 -21.80 -3.70 -5.11
CA SER A 64 -22.65 -3.06 -6.14
C SER A 64 -22.13 -3.21 -7.58
N SER A 65 -21.01 -3.89 -7.81
CA SER A 65 -20.39 -4.02 -9.13
C SER A 65 -20.61 -5.42 -9.71
N GLU A 66 -20.83 -5.52 -11.03
CA GLU A 66 -20.87 -6.79 -11.75
C GLU A 66 -19.51 -7.50 -11.77
N ASP A 67 -18.40 -6.75 -11.65
CA ASP A 67 -17.02 -7.26 -11.56
C ASP A 67 -16.22 -6.48 -10.49
N PRO A 68 -16.41 -6.82 -9.21
CA PRO A 68 -15.76 -6.11 -8.11
C PRO A 68 -14.23 -6.18 -8.13
N LEU A 69 -13.68 -7.28 -8.63
CA LEU A 69 -12.24 -7.47 -8.72
C LEU A 69 -11.64 -6.54 -9.77
N ARG A 70 -12.27 -6.42 -10.92
CA ARG A 70 -11.87 -5.49 -11.97
C ARG A 70 -11.92 -4.05 -11.46
N GLU A 71 -13.01 -3.66 -10.83
CA GLU A 71 -13.15 -2.31 -10.27
C GLU A 71 -12.06 -1.99 -9.25
N PHE A 72 -11.73 -2.96 -8.37
CA PHE A 72 -10.62 -2.82 -7.43
C PHE A 72 -9.29 -2.56 -8.16
N TYR A 73 -8.97 -3.36 -9.17
CA TYR A 73 -7.72 -3.20 -9.93
C TYR A 73 -7.69 -1.97 -10.81
N ASP A 74 -8.81 -1.49 -11.30
CA ASP A 74 -8.89 -0.20 -12.01
C ASP A 74 -8.44 0.95 -11.08
N GLN A 75 -8.83 0.92 -9.79
CA GLN A 75 -8.34 1.90 -8.83
C GLN A 75 -6.85 1.71 -8.51
N VAL A 76 -6.39 0.46 -8.36
CA VAL A 76 -4.96 0.18 -8.15
C VAL A 76 -4.11 0.76 -9.28
N GLN A 77 -4.51 0.58 -10.54
CA GLN A 77 -3.79 1.13 -11.68
C GLN A 77 -3.69 2.65 -11.64
N ARG A 78 -4.77 3.34 -11.25
CA ARG A 78 -4.79 4.80 -11.09
C ARG A 78 -3.75 5.29 -10.06
N LEU A 79 -3.59 4.58 -8.95
CA LEU A 79 -2.58 4.93 -7.94
C LEU A 79 -1.15 4.91 -8.51
N PHE A 80 -0.84 3.94 -9.39
CA PHE A 80 0.48 3.86 -10.03
C PHE A 80 0.68 4.84 -11.18
N GLN A 81 -0.34 5.60 -11.58
CA GLN A 81 -0.25 6.63 -12.64
C GLN A 81 0.10 8.01 -12.10
N THR A 82 0.20 8.18 -10.78
CA THR A 82 0.58 9.44 -10.13
C THR A 82 1.95 9.92 -10.63
N ARG A 83 2.05 11.21 -10.95
CA ARG A 83 3.24 11.83 -11.54
C ARG A 83 4.14 12.51 -10.51
N LYS A 84 3.62 12.83 -9.34
CA LYS A 84 4.39 13.47 -8.27
C LYS A 84 5.00 12.44 -7.34
N PRO A 85 6.21 12.69 -6.82
CA PRO A 85 6.81 11.79 -5.85
C PRO A 85 5.93 11.61 -4.62
N ILE A 86 5.80 10.35 -4.18
CA ILE A 86 5.06 9.97 -2.98
C ILE A 86 6.02 9.37 -1.96
N VAL A 87 5.92 9.83 -0.73
CA VAL A 87 6.56 9.21 0.44
C VAL A 87 5.47 8.59 1.31
N ALA A 88 5.48 7.29 1.49
CA ALA A 88 4.56 6.62 2.42
C ALA A 88 5.14 6.61 3.84
N ALA A 89 4.38 7.12 4.80
CA ALA A 89 4.67 7.04 6.23
C ALA A 89 3.95 5.82 6.83
N VAL A 90 4.70 4.73 7.03
CA VAL A 90 4.15 3.43 7.45
C VAL A 90 4.34 3.27 8.96
N GLN A 91 3.33 3.67 9.73
CA GLN A 91 3.37 3.63 11.19
C GLN A 91 3.08 2.26 11.79
N GLY A 92 2.46 1.35 11.02
CA GLY A 92 1.99 0.07 11.52
C GLY A 92 2.03 -1.03 10.46
N ALA A 93 1.12 -2.00 10.57
CA ALA A 93 1.07 -3.12 9.64
C ALA A 93 0.68 -2.69 8.22
N ALA A 94 1.46 -3.15 7.23
CA ALA A 94 1.23 -3.03 5.79
C ALA A 94 1.24 -4.45 5.20
N ILE A 95 0.07 -5.06 5.03
CA ILE A 95 -0.10 -6.48 4.77
C ILE A 95 -0.82 -6.71 3.44
N GLY A 96 -0.34 -7.62 2.60
CA GLY A 96 -0.98 -7.96 1.33
C GLY A 96 -1.21 -6.74 0.44
N ALA A 97 -2.46 -6.37 0.16
CA ALA A 97 -2.78 -5.13 -0.56
C ALA A 97 -2.23 -3.87 0.13
N GLY A 98 -2.11 -3.88 1.47
CA GLY A 98 -1.50 -2.79 2.22
C GLY A 98 0.01 -2.63 1.95
N LEU A 99 0.74 -3.74 1.76
CA LEU A 99 2.11 -3.71 1.26
C LEU A 99 2.15 -3.15 -0.16
N GLY A 100 1.21 -3.57 -1.02
CA GLY A 100 1.09 -3.03 -2.37
C GLY A 100 0.83 -1.53 -2.40
N LEU A 101 -0.04 -1.04 -1.51
CA LEU A 101 -0.32 0.39 -1.36
C LEU A 101 0.93 1.17 -0.89
N ALA A 102 1.71 0.60 0.04
CA ALA A 102 2.99 1.21 0.46
C ALA A 102 4.00 1.25 -0.69
N LEU A 103 3.98 0.26 -1.59
CA LEU A 103 4.86 0.18 -2.77
C LEU A 103 4.36 0.98 -3.98
N ALA A 104 3.15 1.53 -3.93
CA ALA A 104 2.72 2.55 -4.88
C ALA A 104 3.45 3.90 -4.65
N ALA A 105 4.02 4.10 -3.46
CA ALA A 105 4.88 5.24 -3.17
C ALA A 105 6.33 4.99 -3.64
N ASP A 106 7.04 6.09 -3.96
CA ASP A 106 8.45 6.04 -4.36
C ASP A 106 9.36 5.71 -3.17
N PHE A 107 9.07 6.30 -2.01
CA PHE A 107 9.82 6.09 -0.78
C PHE A 107 8.90 5.66 0.37
N ARG A 108 9.46 4.92 1.31
CA ARG A 108 8.76 4.44 2.51
C ARG A 108 9.58 4.78 3.74
N VAL A 109 8.96 5.53 4.64
CA VAL A 109 9.50 5.78 5.98
C VAL A 109 8.64 5.01 6.96
N ALA A 110 9.25 4.21 7.82
CA ALA A 110 8.50 3.34 8.72
C ALA A 110 8.86 3.52 10.19
N SER A 111 7.88 3.30 11.06
CA SER A 111 8.13 3.19 12.49
C SER A 111 8.74 1.82 12.85
N PRO A 112 9.42 1.68 14.00
CA PRO A 112 9.90 0.38 14.48
C PRO A 112 8.78 -0.65 14.69
N GLN A 113 7.54 -0.19 14.90
CA GLN A 113 6.35 -1.02 15.09
C GLN A 113 5.77 -1.54 13.77
N ALA A 114 6.17 -0.97 12.64
CA ALA A 114 5.67 -1.39 11.33
C ALA A 114 5.99 -2.87 11.04
N ARG A 115 5.06 -3.51 10.35
CA ARG A 115 5.15 -4.93 9.95
C ARG A 115 4.75 -5.04 8.48
N PHE A 116 5.49 -5.83 7.75
CA PHE A 116 5.30 -6.04 6.30
C PHE A 116 5.10 -7.52 6.02
N ALA A 117 4.14 -7.85 5.15
CA ALA A 117 3.93 -9.22 4.71
C ALA A 117 3.27 -9.29 3.33
N ALA A 118 3.72 -10.23 2.51
CA ALA A 118 3.05 -10.64 1.27
C ALA A 118 2.33 -11.98 1.52
N ASN A 119 1.34 -11.99 2.42
CA ASN A 119 0.74 -13.18 3.03
C ASN A 119 -0.27 -13.93 2.14
N PHE A 120 -0.30 -13.69 0.85
CA PHE A 120 -1.28 -14.26 -0.08
C PHE A 120 -1.28 -15.79 -0.07
N VAL A 121 -0.11 -16.42 -0.04
CA VAL A 121 0.03 -17.88 -0.01
C VAL A 121 -0.66 -18.51 1.20
N LYS A 122 -0.67 -17.84 2.35
CA LYS A 122 -1.36 -18.30 3.57
C LYS A 122 -2.89 -18.24 3.45
N LEU A 123 -3.40 -17.50 2.47
CA LEU A 123 -4.82 -17.39 2.15
C LEU A 123 -5.19 -18.19 0.89
N GLY A 124 -4.23 -18.91 0.28
CA GLY A 124 -4.45 -19.66 -0.97
C GLY A 124 -4.57 -18.79 -2.21
N PHE A 125 -4.05 -17.54 -2.17
CA PHE A 125 -4.10 -16.60 -3.30
C PHE A 125 -2.73 -16.42 -3.96
N HIS A 126 -2.76 -16.09 -5.25
CA HIS A 126 -1.62 -15.50 -5.93
C HIS A 126 -1.39 -14.06 -5.45
N PRO A 127 -0.13 -13.58 -5.34
CA PRO A 127 0.14 -12.20 -4.97
C PRO A 127 -0.53 -11.21 -5.89
N GLY A 128 -1.29 -10.27 -5.31
CA GLY A 128 -2.03 -9.23 -6.00
C GLY A 128 -1.41 -7.84 -5.87
N PHE A 129 -2.19 -6.80 -6.22
CA PHE A 129 -1.81 -5.39 -6.14
C PHE A 129 -0.51 -5.04 -6.91
N GLY A 130 -0.19 -5.77 -7.97
CA GLY A 130 1.03 -5.56 -8.74
C GLY A 130 2.33 -5.97 -8.02
N LEU A 131 2.24 -6.64 -6.86
CA LEU A 131 3.41 -6.98 -6.03
C LEU A 131 4.41 -7.87 -6.74
N THR A 132 3.99 -8.78 -7.63
CA THR A 132 4.92 -9.62 -8.41
C THR A 132 5.82 -8.81 -9.35
N HIS A 133 5.43 -7.57 -9.65
CA HIS A 133 6.23 -6.64 -10.42
C HIS A 133 7.02 -5.66 -9.54
N THR A 134 6.36 -5.07 -8.54
CA THR A 134 6.93 -3.97 -7.74
C THR A 134 7.91 -4.48 -6.68
N LEU A 135 7.56 -5.53 -5.93
CA LEU A 135 8.36 -5.99 -4.81
C LEU A 135 9.75 -6.47 -5.23
N PRO A 136 9.93 -7.32 -6.30
CA PRO A 136 11.25 -7.75 -6.73
C PRO A 136 12.15 -6.60 -7.22
N ARG A 137 11.56 -5.51 -7.70
CA ARG A 137 12.31 -4.31 -8.11
C ARG A 137 12.87 -3.52 -6.95
N VAL A 138 12.23 -3.60 -5.81
CA VAL A 138 12.61 -2.87 -4.59
C VAL A 138 13.57 -3.67 -3.72
N ILE A 139 13.29 -4.96 -3.46
CA ILE A 139 14.06 -5.78 -2.53
C ILE A 139 14.87 -6.91 -3.19
N GLY A 140 14.87 -6.95 -4.49
CA GLY A 140 15.49 -8.02 -5.27
C GLY A 140 14.62 -9.29 -5.34
N PRO A 141 14.88 -10.15 -6.34
CA PRO A 141 14.02 -11.31 -6.60
C PRO A 141 14.05 -12.34 -5.47
N GLN A 142 15.18 -12.50 -4.78
CA GLN A 142 15.34 -13.52 -3.74
C GLN A 142 14.51 -13.21 -2.50
N HIS A 143 14.59 -11.97 -1.97
CA HIS A 143 13.78 -11.58 -0.81
C HIS A 143 12.29 -11.50 -1.17
N ALA A 144 11.96 -11.08 -2.40
CA ALA A 144 10.58 -11.09 -2.86
C ALA A 144 10.01 -12.52 -2.91
N ALA A 145 10.78 -13.49 -3.44
CA ALA A 145 10.40 -14.90 -3.46
C ALA A 145 10.20 -15.44 -2.03
N GLU A 146 11.11 -15.11 -1.11
CA GLU A 146 10.97 -15.46 0.30
C GLU A 146 9.64 -14.94 0.88
N MET A 147 9.35 -13.65 0.72
CA MET A 147 8.10 -13.06 1.21
C MET A 147 6.85 -13.68 0.59
N PHE A 148 6.88 -14.00 -0.71
CA PHE A 148 5.73 -14.61 -1.40
C PHE A 148 5.49 -16.07 -1.01
N LEU A 149 6.57 -16.85 -0.87
CA LEU A 149 6.46 -18.29 -0.63
C LEU A 149 6.22 -18.62 0.85
N THR A 150 6.74 -17.82 1.77
CA THR A 150 6.51 -18.00 3.20
C THR A 150 5.25 -17.31 3.69
N GLY A 151 4.94 -16.13 3.13
CA GLY A 151 3.87 -15.27 3.61
C GLY A 151 4.11 -14.75 5.03
N ASP A 152 5.36 -14.73 5.49
CA ASP A 152 5.72 -14.34 6.85
C ASP A 152 5.65 -12.83 7.05
N ARG A 153 5.60 -12.44 8.34
CA ARG A 153 5.61 -11.04 8.76
C ARG A 153 7.01 -10.62 9.16
N TYR A 154 7.50 -9.56 8.54
CA TYR A 154 8.81 -8.99 8.79
C TYR A 154 8.68 -7.68 9.56
N ARG A 155 9.59 -7.41 10.48
CA ARG A 155 9.70 -6.13 11.18
C ARG A 155 10.36 -5.10 10.26
N ALA A 156 10.11 -3.82 10.53
CA ALA A 156 10.74 -2.74 9.77
C ALA A 156 12.27 -2.83 9.76
N GLY A 157 12.89 -3.18 10.90
CA GLY A 157 14.33 -3.38 10.99
C GLY A 157 14.87 -4.53 10.15
N ASP A 158 14.08 -5.59 9.95
CA ASP A 158 14.49 -6.76 9.15
C ASP A 158 14.53 -6.44 7.66
N VAL A 159 13.62 -5.59 7.19
CA VAL A 159 13.46 -5.24 5.77
C VAL A 159 14.17 -3.95 5.36
N LEU A 160 14.71 -3.19 6.30
CA LEU A 160 15.51 -2.01 6.01
C LEU A 160 16.77 -2.36 5.20
N PRO A 161 17.57 -3.39 5.54
CA PRO A 161 18.72 -3.81 4.73
C PRO A 161 18.33 -4.30 3.33
N TRP A 162 17.10 -4.75 3.13
CA TRP A 162 16.59 -5.19 1.82
C TRP A 162 16.17 -4.01 0.92
N GLY A 163 16.04 -2.82 1.49
CA GLY A 163 15.57 -1.63 0.79
C GLY A 163 14.03 -1.57 0.67
N LEU A 164 13.28 -2.40 1.41
CA LEU A 164 11.81 -2.29 1.42
C LEU A 164 11.36 -0.97 2.02
N ILE A 165 12.06 -0.48 3.00
CA ILE A 165 11.91 0.85 3.57
C ILE A 165 13.21 1.61 3.42
N ASP A 166 13.11 2.93 3.24
CA ASP A 166 14.25 3.82 3.03
C ASP A 166 14.78 4.38 4.35
N ARG A 167 13.90 4.54 5.32
CA ARG A 167 14.24 5.04 6.67
C ARG A 167 13.36 4.44 7.75
N LEU A 168 14.00 4.23 8.90
CA LEU A 168 13.33 3.95 10.16
C LEU A 168 13.26 5.26 10.98
N CYS A 169 12.07 5.63 11.44
CA CYS A 169 11.84 6.84 12.23
C CYS A 169 11.05 6.50 13.48
N GLU A 170 11.43 7.10 14.60
CA GLU A 170 10.68 7.04 15.87
C GLU A 170 9.44 7.95 15.84
#